data_169d62ed4ea8d2883df67051bfe6b18e
#
_entry.id   169d62ed4ea8d2883df67051bfe6b18e
#
_cell.length_a   1.000
_cell.length_b   1.000
_cell.length_c   1.000
_cell.angle_alpha   90.00
_cell.angle_beta   90.00
_cell.angle_gamma   90.00
#
_symmetry.space_group_name_H-M   'P 1'
#
loop_
_entity.id
_entity.type
_entity.pdbx_description
1 polymer ?
#
loop_
_entity_poly.entity_id
_entity_poly.type
_entity_poly.pdbx_seq_one_letter_code
_entity_poly.pdbx_strand_id
1 'polypeptide(L)'
;MKSLFTLLVTLSLGSIGRAAANPTPTLPSPTELAFGIISTESSTGLRLGFEPFLEKLSARLGLKVRGFYASDYAGVIEAMRFGKVHLAWMGNAAAIQAIDRAGAEVFAQSTGPDGSTGFSSVIIVPAKSPYADVDALVAAAPQLNFGNGDPLSTTGNLIPNYYLWAPRGIDSRRAFKRVRNANHEVNALAVAAGQVDFATNNTESLARLRQRHPAAADKIRVIWTSPEIPRDPLVYRADLPRELKTKVQAAFLAFGRIGPDAAADRLLLAAIADGWGPFLTADNRQLLTLRRFELERDAMVLDAETRLDPAEKATRVAAARERQRQLLDYEKLGLFWNGVKAPR
;
A
#
# COMPACT_ATOMS: atom_id res chain seq x y z
N MET A 1 -30.19 -7.42 77.42
CA MET A 1 -30.19 -8.45 76.37
C MET A 1 -30.24 -7.74 75.05
N LYS A 2 -29.06 -7.55 74.40
CA LYS A 2 -28.92 -6.96 73.07
C LYS A 2 -28.45 -8.04 72.12
N SER A 3 -29.32 -8.41 71.16
CA SER A 3 -29.07 -9.42 70.19
C SER A 3 -28.25 -8.82 69.03
N LEU A 4 -27.06 -9.39 68.74
CA LEU A 4 -26.18 -8.97 67.64
C LEU A 4 -26.55 -9.84 66.42
N PHE A 5 -27.08 -9.22 65.38
CA PHE A 5 -27.32 -9.88 64.07
C PHE A 5 -26.09 -9.72 63.21
N THR A 6 -25.36 -10.81 62.99
CA THR A 6 -24.22 -10.89 62.09
C THR A 6 -24.74 -11.14 60.66
N LEU A 7 -24.55 -10.16 59.77
CA LEU A 7 -24.90 -10.28 58.35
C LEU A 7 -23.70 -10.90 57.60
N LEU A 8 -23.88 -12.16 57.13
CA LEU A 8 -22.94 -12.84 56.27
C LEU A 8 -23.16 -12.34 54.83
N VAL A 9 -22.21 -11.57 54.28
CA VAL A 9 -22.19 -11.21 52.86
C VAL A 9 -21.42 -12.28 52.10
N THR A 10 -22.09 -13.12 51.37
CA THR A 10 -21.47 -14.09 50.46
C THR A 10 -21.11 -13.36 49.15
N LEU A 11 -19.80 -13.11 48.93
CA LEU A 11 -19.28 -12.68 47.64
C LEU A 11 -19.34 -13.86 46.66
N SER A 12 -20.29 -13.84 45.72
CA SER A 12 -20.26 -14.72 44.55
C SER A 12 -19.26 -14.19 43.53
N LEU A 13 -18.09 -14.83 43.40
CA LEU A 13 -17.18 -14.64 42.29
C LEU A 13 -17.88 -15.11 41.00
N GLY A 14 -18.48 -14.18 40.28
CA GLY A 14 -18.94 -14.42 38.91
C GLY A 14 -17.73 -14.70 38.03
N SER A 15 -17.61 -15.94 37.54
CA SER A 15 -16.65 -16.28 36.48
C SER A 15 -16.93 -15.44 35.24
N ILE A 16 -16.04 -14.49 34.94
CA ILE A 16 -16.03 -13.76 33.68
C ILE A 16 -15.70 -14.81 32.60
N GLY A 17 -16.73 -15.34 31.99
CA GLY A 17 -16.64 -16.20 30.82
C GLY A 17 -15.95 -15.41 29.71
N ARG A 18 -14.72 -15.81 29.37
CA ARG A 18 -13.98 -15.32 28.20
C ARG A 18 -14.81 -15.69 26.99
N ALA A 19 -15.52 -14.72 26.41
CA ALA A 19 -16.25 -14.92 25.16
C ALA A 19 -15.22 -15.39 24.13
N ALA A 20 -15.26 -16.67 23.78
CA ALA A 20 -14.48 -17.19 22.67
C ALA A 20 -14.92 -16.45 21.41
N ALA A 21 -14.01 -15.69 20.81
CA ALA A 21 -14.28 -15.08 19.51
C ALA A 21 -14.70 -16.21 18.56
N ASN A 22 -15.88 -16.12 17.99
CA ASN A 22 -16.33 -17.08 16.99
C ASN A 22 -15.29 -17.17 15.89
N PRO A 23 -14.77 -18.36 15.55
CA PRO A 23 -13.78 -18.48 14.47
C PRO A 23 -14.42 -17.93 13.19
N THR A 24 -13.72 -17.01 12.54
CA THR A 24 -14.11 -16.52 11.22
C THR A 24 -14.30 -17.74 10.31
N PRO A 25 -15.45 -17.86 9.60
CA PRO A 25 -15.67 -18.98 8.70
C PRO A 25 -14.51 -19.05 7.69
N THR A 26 -13.78 -20.15 7.69
CA THR A 26 -12.73 -20.39 6.70
C THR A 26 -13.37 -20.94 5.42
N LEU A 27 -12.96 -20.41 4.27
CA LEU A 27 -13.36 -20.96 2.99
C LEU A 27 -12.78 -22.39 2.79
N PRO A 28 -13.43 -23.25 2.00
CA PRO A 28 -12.77 -24.48 1.54
C PRO A 28 -11.49 -24.13 0.80
N SER A 29 -10.48 -24.99 0.92
CA SER A 29 -9.20 -24.76 0.24
C SER A 29 -9.41 -24.61 -1.27
N PRO A 30 -8.96 -23.52 -1.89
CA PRO A 30 -9.08 -23.34 -3.33
C PRO A 30 -8.23 -24.36 -4.07
N THR A 31 -8.69 -24.80 -5.24
CA THR A 31 -7.96 -25.72 -6.13
C THR A 31 -6.89 -25.01 -6.96
N GLU A 32 -6.97 -23.68 -7.08
CA GLU A 32 -5.93 -22.81 -7.65
C GLU A 32 -5.91 -21.47 -6.90
N LEU A 33 -4.79 -20.77 -6.96
CA LEU A 33 -4.62 -19.43 -6.41
C LEU A 33 -4.53 -18.39 -7.51
N ALA A 34 -5.20 -17.25 -7.33
CA ALA A 34 -5.00 -16.07 -8.16
C ALA A 34 -4.15 -15.06 -7.37
N PHE A 35 -3.03 -14.63 -7.97
CA PHE A 35 -2.12 -13.64 -7.43
C PHE A 35 -2.36 -12.30 -8.13
N GLY A 36 -2.90 -11.34 -7.42
CA GLY A 36 -3.15 -9.98 -7.89
C GLY A 36 -1.87 -9.17 -8.01
N ILE A 37 -1.74 -8.44 -9.10
CA ILE A 37 -0.56 -7.62 -9.41
C ILE A 37 -1.04 -6.22 -9.73
N ILE A 38 -0.63 -5.23 -8.93
CA ILE A 38 -0.98 -3.82 -9.18
C ILE A 38 -0.29 -3.29 -10.44
N SER A 39 -0.97 -2.40 -11.14
CA SER A 39 -0.54 -1.87 -12.44
C SER A 39 0.50 -0.75 -12.34
N THR A 40 1.71 -1.05 -11.90
CA THR A 40 2.80 -0.06 -11.77
C THR A 40 3.44 0.31 -13.10
N GLU A 41 3.34 -0.59 -14.07
CA GLU A 41 3.86 -0.48 -15.44
C GLU A 41 2.91 -1.16 -16.44
N SER A 42 3.31 -1.31 -17.69
CA SER A 42 2.51 -1.99 -18.71
C SER A 42 2.20 -3.43 -18.32
N SER A 43 0.99 -3.91 -18.63
CA SER A 43 0.58 -5.29 -18.32
C SER A 43 1.48 -6.35 -18.97
N THR A 44 2.04 -6.04 -20.14
CA THR A 44 3.02 -6.92 -20.81
C THR A 44 4.31 -6.99 -20.02
N GLY A 45 4.83 -5.85 -19.54
CA GLY A 45 6.04 -5.80 -18.71
C GLY A 45 5.86 -6.58 -17.41
N LEU A 46 4.72 -6.40 -16.74
CA LEU A 46 4.39 -7.13 -15.50
C LEU A 46 4.31 -8.64 -15.77
N ARG A 47 3.65 -9.08 -16.84
CA ARG A 47 3.58 -10.52 -17.18
C ARG A 47 4.96 -11.13 -17.40
N LEU A 48 5.81 -10.49 -18.17
CA LEU A 48 7.18 -10.98 -18.44
C LEU A 48 7.99 -11.17 -17.14
N GLY A 49 7.81 -10.33 -16.15
CA GLY A 49 8.49 -10.47 -14.86
C GLY A 49 7.84 -11.51 -13.95
N PHE A 50 6.50 -11.50 -13.84
CA PHE A 50 5.80 -12.29 -12.85
C PHE A 50 5.54 -13.74 -13.25
N GLU A 51 5.25 -14.05 -14.52
CA GLU A 51 4.88 -15.42 -14.92
C GLU A 51 5.94 -16.49 -14.54
N PRO A 52 7.28 -16.28 -14.76
CA PRO A 52 8.27 -17.27 -14.34
C PRO A 52 8.31 -17.46 -12.81
N PHE A 53 8.09 -16.39 -12.03
CA PHE A 53 7.99 -16.46 -10.58
C PHE A 53 6.75 -17.26 -10.15
N LEU A 54 5.59 -17.00 -10.75
CA LEU A 54 4.34 -17.68 -10.43
C LEU A 54 4.37 -19.17 -10.77
N GLU A 55 5.04 -19.55 -11.86
CA GLU A 55 5.28 -20.95 -12.20
C GLU A 55 6.13 -21.65 -11.14
N LYS A 56 7.23 -21.02 -10.71
CA LYS A 56 8.09 -21.56 -9.65
C LYS A 56 7.36 -21.62 -8.30
N LEU A 57 6.56 -20.60 -7.99
CA LEU A 57 5.71 -20.59 -6.78
C LEU A 57 4.67 -21.70 -6.82
N SER A 58 4.05 -21.96 -7.99
CA SER A 58 3.10 -23.04 -8.19
C SER A 58 3.72 -24.40 -7.89
N ALA A 59 4.94 -24.65 -8.41
CA ALA A 59 5.67 -25.89 -8.16
C ALA A 59 5.96 -26.09 -6.66
N ARG A 60 6.35 -25.03 -5.95
CA ARG A 60 6.62 -25.08 -4.50
C ARG A 60 5.37 -25.32 -3.66
N LEU A 61 4.26 -24.74 -4.07
CA LEU A 61 3.00 -24.91 -3.37
C LEU A 61 2.29 -26.22 -3.74
N GLY A 62 2.67 -26.88 -4.84
CA GLY A 62 1.91 -28.01 -5.38
C GLY A 62 0.47 -27.60 -5.73
N LEU A 63 0.26 -26.32 -6.04
CA LEU A 63 -1.03 -25.71 -6.33
C LEU A 63 -0.84 -24.66 -7.41
N LYS A 64 -1.65 -24.68 -8.46
CA LYS A 64 -1.54 -23.69 -9.55
C LYS A 64 -1.72 -22.27 -9.01
N VAL A 65 -0.78 -21.37 -9.32
CA VAL A 65 -0.86 -19.93 -9.04
C VAL A 65 -0.87 -19.21 -10.38
N ARG A 66 -1.89 -18.42 -10.65
CA ARG A 66 -2.00 -17.61 -11.88
C ARG A 66 -2.01 -16.13 -11.58
N GLY A 67 -1.41 -15.32 -12.44
CA GLY A 67 -1.41 -13.87 -12.34
C GLY A 67 -2.79 -13.28 -12.66
N PHE A 68 -3.22 -12.32 -11.85
CA PHE A 68 -4.37 -11.46 -12.10
C PHE A 68 -3.88 -10.02 -12.31
N TYR A 69 -4.07 -9.51 -13.51
CA TYR A 69 -3.59 -8.19 -13.94
C TYR A 69 -4.79 -7.27 -14.20
N ALA A 70 -4.96 -6.27 -13.34
CA ALA A 70 -5.99 -5.25 -13.50
C ALA A 70 -5.45 -4.00 -14.21
N SER A 71 -6.34 -3.17 -14.71
CA SER A 71 -6.00 -1.88 -15.34
C SER A 71 -5.54 -0.82 -14.33
N ASP A 72 -5.98 -0.97 -13.08
CA ASP A 72 -5.72 -0.06 -11.98
C ASP A 72 -5.63 -0.83 -10.64
N TYR A 73 -5.22 -0.15 -9.58
CA TYR A 73 -5.05 -0.75 -8.26
C TYR A 73 -6.39 -1.17 -7.63
N ALA A 74 -7.45 -0.40 -7.88
CA ALA A 74 -8.78 -0.69 -7.34
C ALA A 74 -9.32 -2.02 -7.86
N GLY A 75 -9.05 -2.36 -9.13
CA GLY A 75 -9.46 -3.62 -9.73
C GLY A 75 -8.91 -4.85 -9.02
N VAL A 76 -7.67 -4.80 -8.52
CA VAL A 76 -7.08 -5.89 -7.70
C VAL A 76 -7.80 -6.03 -6.36
N ILE A 77 -8.09 -4.90 -5.69
CA ILE A 77 -8.78 -4.88 -4.40
C ILE A 77 -10.20 -5.42 -4.53
N GLU A 78 -10.95 -4.96 -5.53
CA GLU A 78 -12.31 -5.45 -5.77
C GLU A 78 -12.31 -6.93 -6.17
N ALA A 79 -11.35 -7.37 -6.99
CA ALA A 79 -11.22 -8.81 -7.30
C ALA A 79 -10.93 -9.65 -6.04
N MET A 80 -10.13 -9.14 -5.11
CA MET A 80 -9.89 -9.78 -3.82
C MET A 80 -11.16 -9.80 -2.96
N ARG A 81 -11.88 -8.68 -2.90
CA ARG A 81 -13.14 -8.57 -2.16
C ARG A 81 -14.18 -9.59 -2.61
N PHE A 82 -14.24 -9.85 -3.91
CA PHE A 82 -15.17 -10.82 -4.50
C PHE A 82 -14.61 -12.23 -4.62
N GLY A 83 -13.49 -12.53 -3.96
CA GLY A 83 -12.91 -13.88 -3.93
C GLY A 83 -12.23 -14.34 -5.22
N LYS A 84 -12.02 -13.46 -6.19
CA LYS A 84 -11.34 -13.76 -7.46
C LYS A 84 -9.81 -13.67 -7.36
N VAL A 85 -9.30 -12.97 -6.36
CA VAL A 85 -7.88 -12.86 -6.02
C VAL A 85 -7.69 -13.35 -4.60
N HIS A 86 -6.71 -14.22 -4.38
CA HIS A 86 -6.42 -14.86 -3.09
C HIS A 86 -5.20 -14.27 -2.42
N LEU A 87 -4.19 -13.94 -3.21
CA LEU A 87 -2.91 -13.35 -2.80
C LEU A 87 -2.69 -12.11 -3.65
N ALA A 88 -1.93 -11.11 -3.17
CA ALA A 88 -1.56 -9.99 -4.01
C ALA A 88 -0.26 -9.32 -3.56
N TRP A 89 0.46 -8.72 -4.51
CA TRP A 89 1.40 -7.66 -4.30
C TRP A 89 0.66 -6.32 -4.41
N MET A 90 0.82 -5.47 -3.41
CA MET A 90 0.15 -4.17 -3.34
C MET A 90 1.10 -3.11 -2.79
N GLY A 91 1.00 -1.87 -3.27
CA GLY A 91 1.59 -0.73 -2.56
C GLY A 91 0.95 -0.54 -1.18
N ASN A 92 1.66 0.06 -0.24
CA ASN A 92 1.20 0.18 1.16
C ASN A 92 -0.20 0.83 1.27
N ALA A 93 -0.49 1.90 0.52
CA ALA A 93 -1.81 2.55 0.54
C ALA A 93 -2.91 1.63 -0.02
N ALA A 94 -2.63 0.88 -1.08
CA ALA A 94 -3.57 -0.11 -1.63
C ALA A 94 -3.81 -1.27 -0.65
N ALA A 95 -2.76 -1.73 0.05
CA ALA A 95 -2.88 -2.77 1.07
C ALA A 95 -3.75 -2.32 2.25
N ILE A 96 -3.63 -1.07 2.70
CA ILE A 96 -4.53 -0.48 3.70
C ILE A 96 -5.99 -0.61 3.25
N GLN A 97 -6.30 -0.22 2.02
CA GLN A 97 -7.65 -0.33 1.47
C GLN A 97 -8.09 -1.80 1.28
N ALA A 98 -7.19 -2.71 0.92
CA ALA A 98 -7.49 -4.13 0.82
C ALA A 98 -7.82 -4.75 2.18
N ILE A 99 -7.11 -4.37 3.25
CA ILE A 99 -7.44 -4.78 4.62
C ILE A 99 -8.83 -4.31 5.01
N ASP A 100 -9.14 -3.03 4.79
CA ASP A 100 -10.38 -2.42 5.23
C ASP A 100 -11.61 -2.90 4.43
N ARG A 101 -11.45 -3.17 3.13
CA ARG A 101 -12.55 -3.42 2.20
C ARG A 101 -12.67 -4.87 1.74
N ALA A 102 -11.56 -5.59 1.69
CA ALA A 102 -11.48 -6.95 1.15
C ALA A 102 -11.04 -7.99 2.19
N GLY A 103 -10.80 -7.60 3.45
CA GLY A 103 -10.38 -8.50 4.51
C GLY A 103 -9.01 -9.13 4.23
N ALA A 104 -8.05 -8.34 3.73
CA ALA A 104 -6.69 -8.79 3.51
C ALA A 104 -5.87 -8.80 4.81
N GLU A 105 -4.78 -9.57 4.80
CA GLU A 105 -3.75 -9.58 5.84
C GLU A 105 -2.37 -9.54 5.17
N VAL A 106 -1.46 -8.71 5.68
CA VAL A 106 -0.05 -8.72 5.28
C VAL A 106 0.62 -9.96 5.84
N PHE A 107 1.41 -10.66 5.02
CA PHE A 107 2.15 -11.84 5.46
C PHE A 107 3.66 -11.78 5.16
N ALA A 108 4.07 -10.90 4.25
CA ALA A 108 5.47 -10.69 3.89
C ALA A 108 5.68 -9.28 3.35
N GLN A 109 6.93 -8.83 3.36
CA GLN A 109 7.40 -7.59 2.76
C GLN A 109 8.41 -7.92 1.66
N SER A 110 8.32 -7.21 0.52
CA SER A 110 9.36 -7.25 -0.52
C SER A 110 10.62 -6.55 -0.03
N THR A 111 11.78 -6.95 -0.54
CA THR A 111 13.05 -6.23 -0.38
C THR A 111 13.63 -5.88 -1.73
N GLY A 112 14.59 -4.97 -1.77
CA GLY A 112 15.39 -4.73 -2.96
C GLY A 112 16.36 -5.88 -3.25
N PRO A 113 16.94 -5.96 -4.46
CA PRO A 113 17.98 -6.93 -4.78
C PRO A 113 19.23 -6.79 -3.88
N ASP A 114 19.46 -5.61 -3.37
CA ASP A 114 20.51 -5.25 -2.40
C ASP A 114 20.12 -5.50 -0.94
N GLY A 115 18.90 -5.98 -0.69
CA GLY A 115 18.36 -6.20 0.64
C GLY A 115 17.69 -4.96 1.26
N SER A 116 17.61 -3.84 0.55
CA SER A 116 16.94 -2.62 1.05
C SER A 116 15.48 -2.90 1.38
N THR A 117 15.00 -2.28 2.46
CA THR A 117 13.63 -2.45 2.99
C THR A 117 12.77 -1.21 2.83
N GLY A 118 13.34 -0.14 2.25
CA GLY A 118 12.70 1.14 2.01
C GLY A 118 12.88 1.64 0.58
N PHE A 119 12.05 2.61 0.20
CA PHE A 119 12.12 3.36 -1.04
C PHE A 119 11.45 4.72 -0.86
N SER A 120 11.59 5.64 -1.83
CA SER A 120 11.08 6.99 -1.71
C SER A 120 10.16 7.38 -2.85
N SER A 121 9.15 8.21 -2.52
CA SER A 121 8.39 8.96 -3.50
C SER A 121 9.23 10.11 -4.05
N VAL A 122 9.07 10.42 -5.31
CA VAL A 122 9.78 11.52 -5.96
C VAL A 122 8.85 12.36 -6.84
N ILE A 123 9.21 13.64 -7.01
CA ILE A 123 8.66 14.49 -8.07
C ILE A 123 9.69 14.59 -9.19
N ILE A 124 9.26 14.29 -10.38
CA ILE A 124 10.07 14.32 -11.60
C ILE A 124 9.61 15.41 -12.57
N VAL A 125 10.57 16.02 -13.24
CA VAL A 125 10.37 17.02 -14.28
C VAL A 125 11.24 16.69 -15.50
N PRO A 126 10.98 17.26 -16.69
CA PRO A 126 11.93 17.22 -17.81
C PRO A 126 13.31 17.75 -17.36
N ALA A 127 14.40 17.14 -17.84
CA ALA A 127 15.76 17.54 -17.47
C ALA A 127 16.05 19.03 -17.69
N LYS A 128 15.43 19.62 -18.72
CA LYS A 128 15.54 21.06 -19.08
C LYS A 128 14.44 21.93 -18.48
N SER A 129 13.63 21.40 -17.54
CA SER A 129 12.56 22.16 -16.90
C SER A 129 13.11 23.38 -16.15
N PRO A 130 12.46 24.55 -16.19
CA PRO A 130 12.88 25.73 -15.42
C PRO A 130 12.60 25.59 -13.91
N TYR A 131 11.78 24.64 -13.50
CA TYR A 131 11.35 24.48 -12.12
C TYR A 131 12.41 23.71 -11.32
N ALA A 132 13.12 24.40 -10.42
CA ALA A 132 14.20 23.84 -9.63
C ALA A 132 13.71 22.95 -8.47
N ASP A 133 12.56 23.29 -7.91
CA ASP A 133 11.97 22.68 -6.71
C ASP A 133 10.44 22.67 -6.75
N VAL A 134 9.83 22.16 -5.68
CA VAL A 134 8.38 22.05 -5.56
C VAL A 134 7.72 23.42 -5.40
N ASP A 135 8.36 24.38 -4.76
CA ASP A 135 7.76 25.70 -4.52
C ASP A 135 7.65 26.48 -5.85
N ALA A 136 8.63 26.33 -6.75
CA ALA A 136 8.55 26.84 -8.12
C ALA A 136 7.40 26.19 -8.93
N LEU A 137 7.15 24.87 -8.77
CA LEU A 137 5.99 24.20 -9.37
C LEU A 137 4.67 24.74 -8.81
N VAL A 138 4.58 24.94 -7.51
CA VAL A 138 3.37 25.44 -6.84
C VAL A 138 3.05 26.84 -7.31
N ALA A 139 4.05 27.72 -7.44
CA ALA A 139 3.86 29.09 -7.94
C ALA A 139 3.29 29.11 -9.37
N ALA A 140 3.63 28.11 -10.19
CA ALA A 140 3.16 27.99 -11.58
C ALA A 140 1.95 27.04 -11.75
N ALA A 141 1.39 26.49 -10.68
CA ALA A 141 0.43 25.39 -10.70
C ALA A 141 -0.72 25.53 -11.72
N PRO A 142 -1.43 26.68 -11.85
CA PRO A 142 -2.54 26.81 -12.79
C PRO A 142 -2.14 26.68 -14.27
N GLN A 143 -0.85 26.72 -14.57
CA GLN A 143 -0.33 26.63 -15.94
C GLN A 143 0.20 25.24 -16.28
N LEU A 144 0.39 24.36 -15.28
CA LEU A 144 1.10 23.10 -15.40
C LEU A 144 0.16 21.91 -15.63
N ASN A 145 0.61 20.97 -16.47
CA ASN A 145 0.00 19.67 -16.66
C ASN A 145 0.68 18.68 -15.71
N PHE A 146 -0.08 18.03 -14.89
CA PHE A 146 0.40 17.12 -13.83
C PHE A 146 0.11 15.66 -14.15
N GLY A 147 1.14 14.82 -14.17
CA GLY A 147 1.05 13.37 -14.17
C GLY A 147 0.95 12.83 -12.75
N ASN A 148 -0.26 12.72 -12.22
CA ASN A 148 -0.50 12.14 -10.90
C ASN A 148 -0.43 10.61 -10.95
N GLY A 149 -0.11 9.95 -9.82
CA GLY A 149 -0.18 8.50 -9.71
C GLY A 149 -1.61 7.97 -9.63
N ASP A 150 -1.73 6.63 -9.63
CA ASP A 150 -2.99 5.98 -9.28
C ASP A 150 -3.47 6.49 -7.91
N PRO A 151 -4.79 6.75 -7.72
CA PRO A 151 -5.33 7.25 -6.45
C PRO A 151 -5.01 6.38 -5.22
N LEU A 152 -4.74 5.09 -5.42
CA LEU A 152 -4.36 4.14 -4.38
C LEU A 152 -2.84 3.87 -4.32
N SER A 153 -2.06 4.59 -5.12
CA SER A 153 -0.60 4.48 -5.07
C SER A 153 -0.04 5.19 -3.84
N THR A 154 0.87 4.52 -3.13
CA THR A 154 1.58 5.10 -1.99
C THR A 154 2.45 6.26 -2.44
N THR A 155 3.41 6.01 -3.33
CA THR A 155 4.39 6.99 -3.79
C THR A 155 3.86 7.90 -4.89
N GLY A 156 2.86 7.45 -5.65
CA GLY A 156 2.24 8.23 -6.70
C GLY A 156 1.16 9.20 -6.19
N ASN A 157 0.60 8.93 -4.99
CA ASN A 157 -0.53 9.72 -4.49
C ASN A 157 -0.43 10.04 -2.99
N LEU A 158 -0.42 9.03 -2.10
CA LEU A 158 -0.50 9.27 -0.65
C LEU A 158 0.65 10.17 -0.16
N ILE A 159 1.88 9.79 -0.44
CA ILE A 159 3.09 10.47 0.05
C ILE A 159 3.21 11.90 -0.49
N PRO A 160 3.07 12.18 -1.81
CA PRO A 160 3.05 13.55 -2.30
C PRO A 160 1.92 14.40 -1.72
N ASN A 161 0.72 13.83 -1.54
CA ASN A 161 -0.37 14.55 -0.91
C ASN A 161 -0.07 14.89 0.55
N TYR A 162 0.50 13.96 1.30
CA TYR A 162 0.85 14.17 2.72
C TYR A 162 1.96 15.21 2.92
N TYR A 163 3.06 15.09 2.17
CA TYR A 163 4.22 15.96 2.39
C TYR A 163 4.20 17.28 1.61
N LEU A 164 3.53 17.32 0.46
CA LEU A 164 3.62 18.48 -0.43
C LEU A 164 2.32 19.24 -0.55
N TRP A 165 1.22 18.56 -0.89
CA TRP A 165 0.00 19.24 -1.31
C TRP A 165 -0.89 19.63 -0.13
N ALA A 166 -1.21 18.71 0.77
CA ALA A 166 -2.10 18.97 1.90
C ALA A 166 -1.57 20.04 2.87
N PRO A 167 -0.26 20.06 3.25
CA PRO A 167 0.27 21.12 4.11
C PRO A 167 0.21 22.52 3.49
N ARG A 168 0.13 22.59 2.15
CA ARG A 168 -0.01 23.85 1.41
C ARG A 168 -1.47 24.22 1.07
N GLY A 169 -2.43 23.45 1.57
CA GLY A 169 -3.85 23.61 1.24
C GLY A 169 -4.19 23.36 -0.24
N ILE A 170 -3.35 22.59 -0.94
CA ILE A 170 -3.48 22.32 -2.37
C ILE A 170 -4.28 21.03 -2.58
N ASP A 171 -5.42 21.11 -3.27
CA ASP A 171 -6.06 19.92 -3.84
C ASP A 171 -5.36 19.57 -5.16
N SER A 172 -4.49 18.58 -5.12
CA SER A 172 -3.69 18.14 -6.26
C SER A 172 -4.53 17.70 -7.49
N ARG A 173 -5.80 17.42 -7.29
CA ARG A 173 -6.74 17.04 -8.39
C ARG A 173 -7.27 18.24 -9.17
N ARG A 174 -7.13 19.46 -8.64
CA ARG A 174 -7.78 20.69 -9.19
C ARG A 174 -6.85 21.88 -9.32
N ALA A 175 -5.74 21.89 -8.62
CA ALA A 175 -4.84 23.05 -8.56
C ALA A 175 -4.06 23.28 -9.86
N PHE A 176 -3.90 22.24 -10.67
CA PHE A 176 -3.12 22.28 -11.90
C PHE A 176 -4.00 22.42 -13.13
N LYS A 177 -3.45 22.94 -14.23
CA LYS A 177 -4.16 23.14 -15.50
C LYS A 177 -4.86 21.87 -15.99
N ARG A 178 -4.14 20.74 -15.93
CA ARG A 178 -4.68 19.41 -16.19
C ARG A 178 -4.04 18.42 -15.22
N VAL A 179 -4.82 17.48 -14.74
CA VAL A 179 -4.35 16.36 -13.93
C VAL A 179 -4.75 15.07 -14.61
N ARG A 180 -3.80 14.17 -14.80
CA ARG A 180 -4.03 12.84 -15.35
C ARG A 180 -3.42 11.80 -14.42
N ASN A 181 -4.24 10.83 -14.00
CA ASN A 181 -3.75 9.70 -13.23
C ASN A 181 -3.22 8.63 -14.19
N ALA A 182 -2.00 8.16 -13.94
CA ALA A 182 -1.40 7.07 -14.69
C ALA A 182 -0.43 6.28 -13.80
N ASN A 183 0.03 5.13 -14.26
CA ASN A 183 1.06 4.36 -13.57
C ASN A 183 2.44 5.04 -13.66
N HIS A 184 3.40 4.54 -12.90
CA HIS A 184 4.74 5.14 -12.79
C HIS A 184 5.48 5.18 -14.13
N GLU A 185 5.43 4.11 -14.92
CA GLU A 185 6.09 4.03 -16.23
C GLU A 185 5.50 5.06 -17.19
N VAL A 186 4.16 5.09 -17.34
CA VAL A 186 3.47 6.04 -18.21
C VAL A 186 3.74 7.48 -17.82
N ASN A 187 3.75 7.79 -16.52
CA ASN A 187 4.06 9.13 -16.02
C ASN A 187 5.51 9.53 -16.33
N ALA A 188 6.47 8.63 -16.13
CA ALA A 188 7.87 8.91 -16.44
C ALA A 188 8.10 9.14 -17.94
N LEU A 189 7.50 8.29 -18.80
CA LEU A 189 7.58 8.46 -20.26
C LEU A 189 6.90 9.73 -20.72
N ALA A 190 5.78 10.13 -20.11
CA ALA A 190 5.08 11.38 -20.41
C ALA A 190 5.91 12.63 -20.06
N VAL A 191 6.63 12.60 -18.93
CA VAL A 191 7.60 13.66 -18.56
C VAL A 191 8.74 13.71 -19.57
N ALA A 192 9.35 12.55 -19.90
CA ALA A 192 10.43 12.46 -20.86
C ALA A 192 10.06 12.98 -22.27
N ALA A 193 8.79 12.80 -22.64
CA ALA A 193 8.23 13.26 -23.92
C ALA A 193 7.70 14.70 -23.88
N GLY A 194 7.72 15.38 -22.73
CA GLY A 194 7.16 16.73 -22.56
C GLY A 194 5.62 16.81 -22.67
N GLN A 195 4.92 15.68 -22.46
CA GLN A 195 3.46 15.62 -22.48
C GLN A 195 2.83 16.13 -21.17
N VAL A 196 3.57 16.08 -20.08
CA VAL A 196 3.27 16.70 -18.79
C VAL A 196 4.48 17.47 -18.30
N ASP A 197 4.23 18.51 -17.52
CA ASP A 197 5.29 19.40 -17.03
C ASP A 197 6.03 18.78 -15.84
N PHE A 198 5.34 17.93 -15.07
CA PHE A 198 5.90 17.14 -13.97
C PHE A 198 5.02 15.95 -13.64
N ALA A 199 5.58 15.01 -12.86
CA ALA A 199 4.81 13.85 -12.38
C ALA A 199 5.31 13.35 -11.02
N THR A 200 4.46 12.58 -10.34
CA THR A 200 4.85 11.73 -9.21
C THR A 200 5.44 10.43 -9.72
N ASN A 201 6.43 9.90 -8.99
CA ASN A 201 7.07 8.62 -9.26
C ASN A 201 7.71 8.05 -7.99
N ASN A 202 8.58 7.06 -8.11
CA ASN A 202 9.38 6.54 -7.02
C ASN A 202 10.80 6.14 -7.47
N THR A 203 11.69 5.94 -6.50
CA THR A 203 13.10 5.63 -6.75
C THR A 203 13.30 4.30 -7.47
N GLU A 204 12.47 3.29 -7.17
CA GLU A 204 12.55 1.94 -7.77
C GLU A 204 12.13 1.97 -9.24
N SER A 205 10.97 2.58 -9.52
CA SER A 205 10.46 2.72 -10.88
C SER A 205 11.42 3.53 -11.78
N LEU A 206 12.09 4.55 -11.24
CA LEU A 206 13.11 5.29 -11.98
C LEU A 206 14.38 4.44 -12.23
N ALA A 207 14.78 3.60 -11.30
CA ALA A 207 15.88 2.66 -11.51
C ALA A 207 15.54 1.68 -12.65
N ARG A 208 14.31 1.17 -12.68
CA ARG A 208 13.83 0.31 -13.75
C ARG A 208 13.71 1.04 -15.09
N LEU A 209 13.25 2.29 -15.09
CA LEU A 209 13.21 3.12 -16.30
C LEU A 209 14.61 3.26 -16.92
N ARG A 210 15.65 3.47 -16.09
CA ARG A 210 17.04 3.52 -16.59
C ARG A 210 17.50 2.25 -17.26
N GLN A 211 17.04 1.10 -16.79
CA GLN A 211 17.37 -0.21 -17.39
C GLN A 211 16.63 -0.44 -18.69
N ARG A 212 15.33 -0.14 -18.72
CA ARG A 212 14.47 -0.46 -19.87
C ARG A 212 14.40 0.64 -20.93
N HIS A 213 14.48 1.89 -20.50
CA HIS A 213 14.31 3.09 -21.34
C HIS A 213 15.39 4.16 -21.03
N PRO A 214 16.69 3.85 -21.17
CA PRO A 214 17.78 4.76 -20.78
C PRO A 214 17.65 6.14 -21.44
N ALA A 215 17.32 6.21 -22.71
CA ALA A 215 17.14 7.47 -23.42
C ALA A 215 15.96 8.34 -22.90
N ALA A 216 14.95 7.73 -22.28
CA ALA A 216 13.89 8.46 -21.61
C ALA A 216 14.33 8.92 -20.21
N ALA A 217 15.04 8.06 -19.49
CA ALA A 217 15.55 8.38 -18.16
C ALA A 217 16.51 9.58 -18.16
N ASP A 218 17.35 9.73 -19.22
CA ASP A 218 18.26 10.87 -19.40
C ASP A 218 17.54 12.21 -19.61
N LYS A 219 16.25 12.17 -19.98
CA LYS A 219 15.42 13.36 -20.18
C LYS A 219 14.66 13.80 -18.93
N ILE A 220 14.88 13.13 -17.80
CA ILE A 220 14.16 13.36 -16.55
C ILE A 220 15.15 13.74 -15.45
N ARG A 221 14.74 14.65 -14.58
CA ARG A 221 15.42 14.87 -13.29
C ARG A 221 14.42 14.88 -12.13
N VAL A 222 14.90 14.52 -10.95
CA VAL A 222 14.17 14.57 -9.68
C VAL A 222 14.39 15.95 -9.07
N ILE A 223 13.30 16.56 -8.56
CA ILE A 223 13.36 17.84 -7.85
C ILE A 223 12.90 17.72 -6.39
N TRP A 224 12.36 16.59 -6.00
CA TRP A 224 12.00 16.30 -4.62
C TRP A 224 12.01 14.79 -4.37
N THR A 225 12.44 14.42 -3.16
CA THR A 225 12.45 13.04 -2.68
C THR A 225 11.90 13.02 -1.25
N SER A 226 10.97 12.11 -0.98
CA SER A 226 10.41 11.92 0.36
C SER A 226 11.40 11.23 1.30
N PRO A 227 11.16 11.29 2.63
CA PRO A 227 11.70 10.28 3.52
C PRO A 227 11.38 8.87 3.04
N GLU A 228 12.22 7.90 3.41
CA GLU A 228 11.98 6.50 3.10
C GLU A 228 10.68 5.99 3.71
N ILE A 229 10.00 5.14 2.95
CA ILE A 229 8.83 4.38 3.38
C ILE A 229 9.11 2.89 3.21
N PRO A 230 8.43 2.01 3.98
CA PRO A 230 8.59 0.57 3.82
C PRO A 230 8.29 0.11 2.40
N ARG A 231 9.07 -0.86 1.90
CA ARG A 231 8.76 -1.53 0.63
C ARG A 231 7.43 -2.26 0.70
N ASP A 232 6.91 -2.58 -0.45
CA ASP A 232 5.55 -3.06 -0.64
C ASP A 232 5.25 -4.40 0.05
N PRO A 233 4.07 -4.52 0.65
CA PRO A 233 3.61 -5.75 1.28
C PRO A 233 3.07 -6.76 0.26
N LEU A 234 3.20 -8.04 0.62
CA LEU A 234 2.44 -9.15 0.07
C LEU A 234 1.29 -9.44 1.03
N VAL A 235 0.09 -9.54 0.47
CA VAL A 235 -1.12 -9.79 1.24
C VAL A 235 -1.83 -11.05 0.76
N TYR A 236 -2.57 -11.68 1.67
CA TYR A 236 -3.53 -12.73 1.35
C TYR A 236 -4.89 -12.40 1.97
N ARG A 237 -5.94 -13.05 1.52
CA ARG A 237 -7.25 -12.98 2.17
C ARG A 237 -7.19 -13.61 3.57
N ALA A 238 -7.74 -12.93 4.57
CA ALA A 238 -7.78 -13.40 5.96
C ALA A 238 -8.55 -14.72 6.13
N ASP A 239 -9.57 -14.94 5.31
CA ASP A 239 -10.47 -16.10 5.35
C ASP A 239 -9.92 -17.37 4.65
N LEU A 240 -8.70 -17.33 4.11
CA LEU A 240 -8.03 -18.53 3.61
C LEU A 240 -7.74 -19.51 4.76
N PRO A 241 -7.77 -20.84 4.49
CA PRO A 241 -7.43 -21.85 5.48
C PRO A 241 -6.04 -21.59 6.09
N ARG A 242 -5.94 -21.75 7.42
CA ARG A 242 -4.69 -21.49 8.17
C ARG A 242 -3.49 -22.25 7.61
N GLU A 243 -3.68 -23.52 7.28
CA GLU A 243 -2.62 -24.36 6.70
C GLU A 243 -2.12 -23.80 5.37
N LEU A 244 -3.04 -23.35 4.51
CA LEU A 244 -2.68 -22.74 3.24
C LEU A 244 -1.93 -21.41 3.44
N LYS A 245 -2.39 -20.54 4.38
CA LYS A 245 -1.68 -19.30 4.73
C LYS A 245 -0.25 -19.59 5.20
N THR A 246 -0.07 -20.57 6.08
CA THR A 246 1.26 -20.99 6.56
C THR A 246 2.14 -21.49 5.42
N LYS A 247 1.59 -22.31 4.53
CA LYS A 247 2.32 -22.87 3.38
C LYS A 247 2.74 -21.77 2.39
N VAL A 248 1.84 -20.83 2.10
CA VAL A 248 2.12 -19.66 1.25
C VAL A 248 3.22 -18.81 1.84
N GLN A 249 3.11 -18.41 3.11
CA GLN A 249 4.11 -17.60 3.78
C GLN A 249 5.48 -18.28 3.77
N ALA A 250 5.55 -19.58 4.12
CA ALA A 250 6.79 -20.34 4.10
C ALA A 250 7.42 -20.39 2.69
N ALA A 251 6.61 -20.59 1.65
CA ALA A 251 7.10 -20.61 0.27
C ALA A 251 7.71 -19.27 -0.16
N PHE A 252 7.08 -18.14 0.20
CA PHE A 252 7.63 -16.81 -0.06
C PHE A 252 8.93 -16.57 0.71
N LEU A 253 8.96 -16.84 2.01
CA LEU A 253 10.14 -16.60 2.85
C LEU A 253 11.34 -17.48 2.46
N ALA A 254 11.09 -18.67 1.95
CA ALA A 254 12.13 -19.56 1.44
C ALA A 254 12.65 -19.16 0.05
N PHE A 255 11.88 -18.37 -0.71
CA PHE A 255 12.20 -18.02 -2.10
C PHE A 255 13.49 -17.19 -2.17
N GLY A 256 14.48 -17.66 -2.93
CA GLY A 256 15.80 -17.03 -3.05
C GLY A 256 16.73 -17.22 -1.82
N ARG A 257 16.28 -17.91 -0.75
CA ARG A 257 17.08 -18.16 0.47
C ARG A 257 17.47 -19.61 0.65
N ILE A 258 16.56 -20.54 0.40
CA ILE A 258 16.70 -21.96 0.78
C ILE A 258 16.49 -22.83 -0.45
N GLY A 259 17.28 -23.89 -0.53
CA GLY A 259 17.19 -24.91 -1.59
C GLY A 259 18.24 -24.74 -2.67
N PRO A 260 18.36 -25.76 -3.57
CA PRO A 260 19.39 -25.81 -4.61
C PRO A 260 19.21 -24.68 -5.64
N ASP A 261 18.00 -24.18 -5.82
CA ASP A 261 17.65 -23.16 -6.80
C ASP A 261 17.74 -21.74 -6.25
N ALA A 262 18.17 -21.53 -5.02
CA ALA A 262 18.14 -20.21 -4.36
C ALA A 262 18.82 -19.08 -5.18
N ALA A 263 19.89 -19.39 -5.91
CA ALA A 263 20.56 -18.43 -6.79
C ALA A 263 19.69 -18.06 -8.00
N ALA A 264 19.10 -19.05 -8.66
CA ALA A 264 18.19 -18.84 -9.79
C ALA A 264 16.91 -18.10 -9.35
N ASP A 265 16.38 -18.39 -8.18
CA ASP A 265 15.24 -17.67 -7.60
C ASP A 265 15.53 -16.19 -7.40
N ARG A 266 16.72 -15.81 -6.92
CA ARG A 266 17.11 -14.40 -6.80
C ARG A 266 17.14 -13.68 -8.14
N LEU A 267 17.57 -14.36 -9.21
CA LEU A 267 17.51 -13.78 -10.55
C LEU A 267 16.07 -13.57 -11.01
N LEU A 268 15.17 -14.51 -10.72
CA LEU A 268 13.73 -14.34 -11.00
C LEU A 268 13.16 -13.16 -10.23
N LEU A 269 13.45 -13.05 -8.93
CA LEU A 269 12.98 -11.94 -8.11
C LEU A 269 13.50 -10.58 -8.64
N ALA A 270 14.77 -10.50 -9.02
CA ALA A 270 15.36 -9.28 -9.57
C ALA A 270 14.72 -8.84 -10.91
N ALA A 271 14.10 -9.76 -11.64
CA ALA A 271 13.39 -9.46 -12.89
C ALA A 271 11.94 -8.96 -12.69
N ILE A 272 11.38 -9.11 -11.47
CA ILE A 272 10.01 -8.70 -11.16
C ILE A 272 9.93 -7.19 -10.94
N ALA A 273 8.89 -6.58 -11.51
CA ALA A 273 8.52 -5.18 -11.26
C ALA A 273 9.73 -4.25 -11.04
N ASP A 274 9.87 -3.70 -9.86
CA ASP A 274 10.94 -2.76 -9.51
C ASP A 274 12.22 -3.45 -8.99
N GLY A 275 12.35 -4.75 -9.21
CA GLY A 275 13.44 -5.59 -8.72
C GLY A 275 13.24 -6.00 -7.27
N TRP A 276 13.09 -7.31 -7.05
CA TRP A 276 12.93 -7.86 -5.70
C TRP A 276 14.17 -8.63 -5.24
N GLY A 277 14.42 -8.56 -3.94
CA GLY A 277 15.22 -9.53 -3.21
C GLY A 277 14.34 -10.53 -2.46
N PRO A 278 14.95 -11.41 -1.64
CA PRO A 278 14.22 -12.36 -0.81
C PRO A 278 13.34 -11.68 0.24
N PHE A 279 12.10 -12.13 0.36
CA PHE A 279 11.08 -11.53 1.21
C PHE A 279 11.41 -11.58 2.72
N LEU A 280 10.93 -10.59 3.47
CA LEU A 280 10.96 -10.60 4.93
C LEU A 280 9.58 -10.94 5.49
N THR A 281 9.55 -11.45 6.73
CA THR A 281 8.30 -11.56 7.48
C THR A 281 7.74 -10.18 7.77
N ALA A 282 6.45 -10.02 7.56
CA ALA A 282 5.74 -8.80 7.90
C ALA A 282 4.30 -9.14 8.33
N ASP A 283 3.65 -8.17 8.92
CA ASP A 283 2.23 -8.19 9.23
C ASP A 283 1.65 -6.79 9.04
N ASN A 284 0.37 -6.60 9.32
CA ASN A 284 -0.29 -5.33 9.11
C ASN A 284 0.35 -4.15 9.88
N ARG A 285 1.18 -4.40 10.93
CA ARG A 285 1.88 -3.34 11.68
C ARG A 285 2.83 -2.53 10.79
N GLN A 286 3.37 -3.14 9.74
CA GLN A 286 4.15 -2.44 8.71
C GLN A 286 3.42 -1.21 8.16
N LEU A 287 2.09 -1.22 8.10
CA LEU A 287 1.27 -0.19 7.49
C LEU A 287 0.86 0.94 8.45
N LEU A 288 1.16 0.85 9.74
CA LEU A 288 0.68 1.81 10.75
C LEU A 288 1.11 3.25 10.44
N THR A 289 2.37 3.46 10.09
CA THR A 289 2.88 4.80 9.73
C THR A 289 2.18 5.36 8.49
N LEU A 290 1.95 4.53 7.47
CA LEU A 290 1.27 4.96 6.23
C LEU A 290 -0.22 5.26 6.49
N ARG A 291 -0.85 4.48 7.35
CA ARG A 291 -2.23 4.74 7.78
C ARG A 291 -2.33 6.06 8.55
N ARG A 292 -1.34 6.37 9.40
CA ARG A 292 -1.26 7.68 10.06
C ARG A 292 -1.16 8.81 9.04
N PHE A 293 -0.29 8.70 8.05
CA PHE A 293 -0.18 9.68 6.97
C PHE A 293 -1.49 9.85 6.19
N GLU A 294 -2.22 8.76 5.94
CA GLU A 294 -3.53 8.81 5.30
C GLU A 294 -4.53 9.62 6.13
N LEU A 295 -4.65 9.33 7.42
CA LEU A 295 -5.57 10.03 8.34
C LEU A 295 -5.18 11.50 8.54
N GLU A 296 -3.90 11.81 8.67
CA GLU A 296 -3.39 13.18 8.79
C GLU A 296 -3.64 13.99 7.53
N ARG A 297 -3.35 13.41 6.35
CA ARG A 297 -3.68 14.03 5.06
C ARG A 297 -5.17 14.30 4.94
N ASP A 298 -6.03 13.35 5.29
CA ASP A 298 -7.48 13.51 5.20
C ASP A 298 -7.98 14.63 6.13
N ALA A 299 -7.41 14.76 7.33
CA ALA A 299 -7.71 15.87 8.22
C ALA A 299 -7.27 17.22 7.62
N MET A 300 -6.05 17.32 7.05
CA MET A 300 -5.57 18.54 6.40
C MET A 300 -6.44 18.94 5.20
N VAL A 301 -6.84 17.96 4.38
CA VAL A 301 -7.75 18.20 3.23
C VAL A 301 -9.12 18.69 3.69
N LEU A 302 -9.66 18.12 4.77
CA LEU A 302 -10.93 18.58 5.37
C LEU A 302 -10.81 19.97 5.96
N ASP A 303 -9.70 20.28 6.65
CA ASP A 303 -9.46 21.62 7.20
C ASP A 303 -9.37 22.68 6.10
N ALA A 304 -8.82 22.36 4.94
CA ALA A 304 -8.74 23.26 3.78
C ALA A 304 -10.03 23.34 2.96
N GLU A 305 -11.02 22.44 3.16
CA GLU A 305 -12.27 22.42 2.39
C GLU A 305 -13.18 23.60 2.76
N THR A 306 -13.56 24.40 1.78
CA THR A 306 -14.36 25.63 1.97
C THR A 306 -15.82 25.48 1.54
N ARG A 307 -16.21 24.38 0.91
CA ARG A 307 -17.53 24.14 0.36
C ARG A 307 -18.47 23.40 1.32
N LEU A 308 -17.92 22.79 2.36
CA LEU A 308 -18.71 22.12 3.38
C LEU A 308 -19.36 23.13 4.32
N ASP A 309 -20.55 22.81 4.76
CA ASP A 309 -21.16 23.52 5.89
C ASP A 309 -20.23 23.48 7.11
N PRO A 310 -20.06 24.59 7.85
CA PRO A 310 -19.12 24.66 8.97
C PRO A 310 -19.34 23.61 10.04
N ALA A 311 -20.59 23.26 10.36
CA ALA A 311 -20.92 22.25 11.37
C ALA A 311 -20.60 20.84 10.86
N GLU A 312 -20.91 20.55 9.58
CA GLU A 312 -20.53 19.30 8.93
C GLU A 312 -19.01 19.14 8.87
N LYS A 313 -18.30 20.21 8.48
CA LYS A 313 -16.83 20.22 8.45
C LYS A 313 -16.24 19.94 9.85
N ALA A 314 -16.72 20.61 10.88
CA ALA A 314 -16.26 20.40 12.25
C ALA A 314 -16.47 18.97 12.71
N THR A 315 -17.61 18.37 12.40
CA THR A 315 -17.94 16.96 12.70
C THR A 315 -16.97 16.00 12.01
N ARG A 316 -16.72 16.20 10.72
CA ARG A 316 -15.80 15.35 9.94
C ARG A 316 -14.35 15.46 10.42
N VAL A 317 -13.88 16.67 10.73
CA VAL A 317 -12.54 16.91 11.28
C VAL A 317 -12.39 16.26 12.66
N ALA A 318 -13.39 16.39 13.54
CA ALA A 318 -13.39 15.74 14.83
C ALA A 318 -13.31 14.21 14.70
N ALA A 319 -14.08 13.61 13.79
CA ALA A 319 -14.04 12.18 13.52
C ALA A 319 -12.67 11.72 12.96
N ALA A 320 -12.04 12.51 12.09
CA ALA A 320 -10.71 12.20 11.57
C ALA A 320 -9.65 12.23 12.68
N ARG A 321 -9.66 13.26 13.52
CA ARG A 321 -8.75 13.41 14.67
C ARG A 321 -8.95 12.31 15.72
N GLU A 322 -10.19 11.87 15.93
CA GLU A 322 -10.48 10.74 16.83
C GLU A 322 -9.86 9.44 16.31
N ARG A 323 -9.99 9.16 15.01
CA ARG A 323 -9.33 7.98 14.39
C ARG A 323 -7.82 8.04 14.54
N GLN A 324 -7.21 9.22 14.41
CA GLN A 324 -5.77 9.41 14.65
C GLN A 324 -5.38 9.08 16.08
N ARG A 325 -6.14 9.55 17.06
CA ARG A 325 -5.89 9.24 18.48
C ARG A 325 -5.99 7.74 18.75
N GLN A 326 -7.05 7.10 18.26
CA GLN A 326 -7.21 5.66 18.38
C GLN A 326 -6.03 4.88 17.78
N LEU A 327 -5.56 5.27 16.59
CA LEU A 327 -4.40 4.64 15.97
C LEU A 327 -3.15 4.78 16.84
N LEU A 328 -2.88 5.97 17.36
CA LEU A 328 -1.74 6.22 18.25
C LEU A 328 -1.81 5.41 19.55
N ASP A 329 -3.01 5.21 20.10
CA ASP A 329 -3.20 4.39 21.29
C ASP A 329 -2.99 2.90 20.98
N TYR A 330 -3.42 2.41 19.83
CA TYR A 330 -3.09 1.06 19.37
C TYR A 330 -1.58 0.87 19.16
N GLU A 331 -0.89 1.84 18.55
CA GLU A 331 0.57 1.82 18.41
C GLU A 331 1.29 1.74 19.76
N LYS A 332 0.90 2.57 20.75
CA LYS A 332 1.48 2.57 22.11
C LYS A 332 1.28 1.24 22.83
N LEU A 333 0.14 0.61 22.65
CA LEU A 333 -0.19 -0.65 23.29
C LEU A 333 0.43 -1.87 22.57
N GLY A 334 1.15 -1.66 21.45
CA GLY A 334 1.65 -2.73 20.61
C GLY A 334 0.53 -3.60 20.02
N LEU A 335 -0.70 -3.10 20.08
CA LEU A 335 -1.87 -3.77 19.56
C LEU A 335 -1.99 -3.51 18.06
N PHE A 336 -2.52 -4.49 17.38
CA PHE A 336 -2.78 -4.45 15.98
C PHE A 336 -4.16 -3.83 15.69
N TRP A 337 -4.23 -2.77 14.90
CA TRP A 337 -5.50 -2.21 14.47
C TRP A 337 -6.05 -2.99 13.27
N ASN A 338 -6.95 -3.92 13.54
CA ASN A 338 -7.78 -4.59 12.55
C ASN A 338 -8.91 -3.67 12.12
N GLY A 339 -8.63 -2.63 11.33
CA GLY A 339 -9.60 -1.71 10.76
C GLY A 339 -10.99 -1.76 11.43
N VAL A 340 -11.17 -1.02 12.53
CA VAL A 340 -12.51 -0.91 13.12
C VAL A 340 -13.38 -0.25 12.04
N LYS A 341 -14.35 -0.98 11.53
CA LYS A 341 -15.38 -0.40 10.66
C LYS A 341 -15.92 0.81 11.40
N ALA A 342 -15.73 2.00 10.83
CA ALA A 342 -16.45 3.16 11.33
C ALA A 342 -17.93 2.81 11.43
N PRO A 343 -18.63 3.16 12.51
CA PRO A 343 -20.08 3.06 12.52
C PRO A 343 -20.60 3.81 11.29
N ARG A 344 -21.50 3.15 10.56
CA ARG A 344 -22.15 3.71 9.36
C ARG A 344 -22.95 4.95 9.73
#